data_8771efd47861907934cccd920c0d3ce9
#
_entry.id   8771efd47861907934cccd920c0d3ce9
#
_cell.length_a   1.000
_cell.length_b   1.000
_cell.length_c   1.000
_cell.angle_alpha   90.00
_cell.angle_beta   90.00
_cell.angle_gamma   90.00
#
_symmetry.space_group_name_H-M   'P 1'
#
loop_
_entity.id
_entity.type
_entity.pdbx_description
1 polymer ?
#
loop_
_entity_poly.entity_id
_entity_poly.type
_entity_poly.pdbx_seq_one_letter_code
_entity_poly.pdbx_strand_id
1 'polypeptide(L)'
;MAKRKYRAVVTGATRGMGYAIAERLLKDGIEVIATGTSEDVDYPNGVSYYPVDFLDDSRVEAFVEYLKQQKIDILVNNAGINKIDEFANIDIDDFDRILKVNLRTPFLLCQAVIPHMKENSWGRIVNITSIWGNITKEYRASYSSSKFGLDGMTVALASELSGMGILANSVGPGFIDTDLTRSVLGEKGMAEVQRQIPIKRLGQANEIAALVSWLVSNENTYISGQNIMIDGGFTRV
;
A
#
# COMPACT_ATOMS: atom_id res chain seq x y z
N MET A 1 -22.32 24.37 -4.79
CA MET A 1 -21.20 23.88 -5.63
C MET A 1 -21.18 22.36 -5.56
N ALA A 2 -21.09 21.64 -6.70
CA ALA A 2 -20.98 20.20 -6.69
C ALA A 2 -19.67 19.81 -5.99
N LYS A 3 -19.72 18.84 -5.05
CA LYS A 3 -18.54 18.34 -4.34
C LYS A 3 -17.62 17.67 -5.39
N ARG A 4 -16.33 18.06 -5.46
CA ARG A 4 -15.36 17.43 -6.36
C ARG A 4 -15.35 15.93 -6.10
N LYS A 5 -15.51 15.13 -7.15
CA LYS A 5 -15.35 13.69 -7.06
C LYS A 5 -13.86 13.39 -7.27
N TYR A 6 -13.26 12.72 -6.31
CA TYR A 6 -11.89 12.23 -6.39
C TYR A 6 -11.86 10.83 -7.00
N ARG A 7 -10.75 10.51 -7.66
CA ARG A 7 -10.49 9.17 -8.20
C ARG A 7 -9.24 8.58 -7.58
N ALA A 8 -9.38 7.37 -7.04
CA ALA A 8 -8.32 6.62 -6.38
C ALA A 8 -7.92 5.38 -7.17
N VAL A 9 -6.64 5.03 -7.08
CA VAL A 9 -6.13 3.70 -7.43
C VAL A 9 -5.70 3.00 -6.15
N VAL A 10 -6.13 1.74 -5.98
CA VAL A 10 -5.69 0.86 -4.89
C VAL A 10 -5.09 -0.41 -5.50
N THR A 11 -3.79 -0.62 -5.31
CA THR A 11 -3.12 -1.79 -5.87
C THR A 11 -3.24 -3.01 -4.96
N GLY A 12 -3.34 -4.24 -5.56
CA GLY A 12 -3.48 -5.47 -4.79
C GLY A 12 -4.76 -5.50 -3.95
N ALA A 13 -5.88 -5.07 -4.53
CA ALA A 13 -7.11 -4.80 -3.81
C ALA A 13 -8.16 -5.93 -3.88
N THR A 14 -7.81 -7.12 -4.39
CA THR A 14 -8.75 -8.24 -4.53
C THR A 14 -9.09 -8.94 -3.21
N ARG A 15 -8.31 -8.71 -2.16
CA ARG A 15 -8.50 -9.31 -0.82
C ARG A 15 -7.80 -8.51 0.28
N GLY A 16 -8.03 -8.89 1.54
CA GLY A 16 -7.30 -8.38 2.70
C GLY A 16 -7.37 -6.86 2.86
N MET A 17 -6.22 -6.24 3.16
CA MET A 17 -6.15 -4.80 3.42
C MET A 17 -6.53 -3.97 2.19
N GLY A 18 -6.03 -4.34 1.01
CA GLY A 18 -6.33 -3.61 -0.22
C GLY A 18 -7.82 -3.58 -0.55
N TYR A 19 -8.51 -4.70 -0.37
CA TYR A 19 -9.97 -4.78 -0.53
C TYR A 19 -10.70 -3.87 0.46
N ALA A 20 -10.33 -3.93 1.74
CA ALA A 20 -10.94 -3.10 2.77
C ALA A 20 -10.70 -1.59 2.53
N ILE A 21 -9.50 -1.22 2.02
CA ILE A 21 -9.19 0.15 1.63
C ILE A 21 -10.08 0.59 0.46
N ALA A 22 -10.17 -0.22 -0.60
CA ALA A 22 -10.98 0.10 -1.77
C ALA A 22 -12.46 0.27 -1.41
N GLU A 23 -13.01 -0.66 -0.61
CA GLU A 23 -14.39 -0.60 -0.10
C GLU A 23 -14.63 0.66 0.75
N ARG A 24 -13.67 1.00 1.63
CA ARG A 24 -13.79 2.18 2.47
C ARG A 24 -13.78 3.47 1.64
N LEU A 25 -12.86 3.62 0.70
CA LEU A 25 -12.79 4.80 -0.18
C LEU A 25 -14.06 4.95 -1.03
N LEU A 26 -14.62 3.84 -1.51
CA LEU A 26 -15.91 3.86 -2.21
C LEU A 26 -17.05 4.38 -1.31
N LYS A 27 -17.13 3.90 -0.06
CA LYS A 27 -18.12 4.39 0.94
C LYS A 27 -17.95 5.88 1.26
N ASP A 28 -16.73 6.39 1.18
CA ASP A 28 -16.40 7.81 1.36
C ASP A 28 -16.75 8.67 0.12
N GLY A 29 -17.28 8.05 -0.94
CA GLY A 29 -17.74 8.71 -2.17
C GLY A 29 -16.62 8.97 -3.20
N ILE A 30 -15.52 8.24 -3.11
CA ILE A 30 -14.38 8.30 -4.04
C ILE A 30 -14.58 7.22 -5.12
N GLU A 31 -14.34 7.57 -6.39
CA GLU A 31 -14.28 6.60 -7.48
C GLU A 31 -13.01 5.75 -7.34
N VAL A 32 -13.14 4.42 -7.35
CA VAL A 32 -12.01 3.52 -7.10
C VAL A 32 -11.70 2.68 -8.31
N ILE A 33 -10.43 2.64 -8.68
CA ILE A 33 -9.82 1.64 -9.57
C ILE A 33 -9.03 0.67 -8.70
N ALA A 34 -9.47 -0.57 -8.64
CA ALA A 34 -8.80 -1.65 -7.92
C ALA A 34 -7.95 -2.48 -8.88
N THR A 35 -6.81 -3.01 -8.41
CA THR A 35 -6.01 -3.95 -9.21
C THR A 35 -5.73 -5.25 -8.49
N GLY A 36 -5.43 -6.28 -9.26
CA GLY A 36 -4.98 -7.59 -8.81
C GLY A 36 -4.52 -8.44 -9.98
N THR A 37 -4.10 -9.66 -9.71
CA THR A 37 -3.56 -10.57 -10.73
C THR A 37 -4.62 -11.43 -11.43
N SER A 38 -5.80 -11.60 -10.84
CA SER A 38 -6.90 -12.38 -11.43
C SER A 38 -7.55 -11.60 -12.58
N GLU A 39 -7.90 -12.28 -13.65
CA GLU A 39 -8.59 -11.64 -14.80
C GLU A 39 -10.05 -11.28 -14.47
N ASP A 40 -10.74 -12.16 -13.73
CA ASP A 40 -12.13 -11.97 -13.33
C ASP A 40 -12.24 -11.84 -11.81
N VAL A 41 -12.73 -10.69 -11.36
CA VAL A 41 -13.03 -10.42 -9.95
C VAL A 41 -14.39 -9.76 -9.85
N ASP A 42 -15.28 -10.36 -9.07
CA ASP A 42 -16.57 -9.75 -8.74
C ASP A 42 -16.32 -8.67 -7.66
N TYR A 43 -16.31 -7.44 -8.10
CA TYR A 43 -16.18 -6.29 -7.22
C TYR A 43 -17.54 -5.65 -6.93
N PRO A 44 -17.74 -5.05 -5.76
CA PRO A 44 -18.95 -4.29 -5.46
C PRO A 44 -19.23 -3.22 -6.52
N ASN A 45 -20.49 -2.99 -6.83
CA ASN A 45 -20.90 -1.94 -7.77
C ASN A 45 -20.26 -0.60 -7.41
N GLY A 46 -19.59 0.02 -8.40
CA GLY A 46 -18.94 1.32 -8.24
C GLY A 46 -17.41 1.26 -8.12
N VAL A 47 -16.80 0.06 -8.10
CA VAL A 47 -15.34 -0.12 -8.22
C VAL A 47 -15.05 -0.59 -9.65
N SER A 48 -14.15 0.12 -10.33
CA SER A 48 -13.57 -0.34 -11.59
C SER A 48 -12.40 -1.29 -11.28
N TYR A 49 -12.25 -2.36 -12.05
CA TYR A 49 -11.17 -3.31 -11.86
C TYR A 49 -10.25 -3.35 -13.07
N TYR A 50 -8.94 -3.36 -12.82
CA TYR A 50 -7.91 -3.50 -13.84
C TYR A 50 -6.97 -4.66 -13.47
N PRO A 51 -6.99 -5.79 -14.22
CA PRO A 51 -6.10 -6.92 -13.95
C PRO A 51 -4.67 -6.59 -14.36
N VAL A 52 -3.72 -6.73 -13.43
CA VAL A 52 -2.29 -6.52 -13.70
C VAL A 52 -1.43 -7.37 -12.78
N ASP A 53 -0.50 -8.12 -13.37
CA ASP A 53 0.59 -8.75 -12.65
C ASP A 53 1.82 -7.82 -12.69
N PHE A 54 2.24 -7.35 -11.54
CA PHE A 54 3.40 -6.45 -11.41
C PHE A 54 4.75 -7.17 -11.61
N LEU A 55 4.76 -8.47 -11.82
CA LEU A 55 5.93 -9.21 -12.27
C LEU A 55 6.11 -9.17 -13.81
N ASP A 56 5.08 -8.82 -14.55
CA ASP A 56 5.11 -8.69 -16.01
C ASP A 56 5.33 -7.22 -16.40
N ASP A 57 6.52 -6.91 -16.97
CA ASP A 57 6.88 -5.54 -17.35
C ASP A 57 5.92 -4.96 -18.40
N SER A 58 5.46 -5.77 -19.35
CA SER A 58 4.54 -5.31 -20.40
C SER A 58 3.17 -4.92 -19.84
N ARG A 59 2.67 -5.68 -18.86
CA ARG A 59 1.43 -5.36 -18.15
C ARG A 59 1.60 -4.10 -17.27
N VAL A 60 2.76 -3.94 -16.62
CA VAL A 60 3.07 -2.74 -15.85
C VAL A 60 3.11 -1.51 -16.74
N GLU A 61 3.79 -1.57 -17.88
CA GLU A 61 3.84 -0.47 -18.86
C GLU A 61 2.45 -0.10 -19.36
N ALA A 62 1.64 -1.08 -19.75
CA ALA A 62 0.25 -0.85 -20.18
C ALA A 62 -0.59 -0.19 -19.08
N PHE A 63 -0.44 -0.62 -17.82
CA PHE A 63 -1.14 -0.03 -16.69
C PHE A 63 -0.68 1.40 -16.40
N VAL A 64 0.63 1.69 -16.48
CA VAL A 64 1.18 3.05 -16.35
C VAL A 64 0.58 3.98 -17.39
N GLU A 65 0.51 3.56 -18.68
CA GLU A 65 -0.09 4.37 -19.73
C GLU A 65 -1.61 4.57 -19.52
N TYR A 66 -2.30 3.53 -19.04
CA TYR A 66 -3.70 3.66 -18.66
C TYR A 66 -3.89 4.70 -17.55
N LEU A 67 -3.06 4.69 -16.48
CA LEU A 67 -3.17 5.62 -15.36
C LEU A 67 -2.94 7.08 -15.78
N LYS A 68 -2.03 7.35 -16.70
CA LYS A 68 -1.79 8.71 -17.24
C LYS A 68 -3.07 9.33 -17.84
N GLN A 69 -4.00 8.50 -18.31
CA GLN A 69 -5.26 8.93 -18.92
C GLN A 69 -6.42 9.05 -17.90
N GLN A 70 -6.27 8.50 -16.69
CA GLN A 70 -7.39 8.35 -15.74
C GLN A 70 -7.59 9.54 -14.78
N LYS A 71 -6.76 10.55 -14.77
CA LYS A 71 -6.86 11.71 -13.87
C LYS A 71 -6.93 11.28 -12.39
N ILE A 72 -5.89 10.59 -11.95
CA ILE A 72 -5.83 10.00 -10.61
C ILE A 72 -5.47 11.07 -9.57
N ASP A 73 -6.32 11.25 -8.55
CA ASP A 73 -6.10 12.17 -7.43
C ASP A 73 -5.45 11.46 -6.23
N ILE A 74 -5.69 10.16 -6.07
CA ILE A 74 -5.27 9.36 -4.91
C ILE A 74 -4.61 8.08 -5.40
N LEU A 75 -3.41 7.78 -4.90
CA LEU A 75 -2.72 6.51 -5.15
C LEU A 75 -2.43 5.78 -3.85
N VAL A 76 -2.92 4.56 -3.72
CA VAL A 76 -2.60 3.66 -2.60
C VAL A 76 -1.80 2.47 -3.13
N ASN A 77 -0.50 2.47 -2.90
CA ASN A 77 0.40 1.36 -3.22
C ASN A 77 0.33 0.32 -2.09
N ASN A 78 -0.55 -0.66 -2.26
CA ASN A 78 -0.77 -1.73 -1.28
C ASN A 78 -0.25 -3.09 -1.77
N ALA A 79 -0.18 -3.34 -3.07
CA ALA A 79 0.34 -4.59 -3.60
C ALA A 79 1.75 -4.90 -3.06
N GLY A 80 1.98 -6.14 -2.69
CA GLY A 80 3.28 -6.57 -2.21
C GLY A 80 3.40 -8.08 -2.10
N ILE A 81 4.61 -8.56 -2.28
CA ILE A 81 4.99 -9.96 -2.12
C ILE A 81 6.11 -10.09 -1.10
N ASN A 82 6.26 -11.28 -0.54
CA ASN A 82 7.30 -11.61 0.42
C ASN A 82 7.78 -13.05 0.21
N LYS A 83 9.06 -13.27 0.45
CA LYS A 83 9.65 -14.59 0.63
C LYS A 83 10.56 -14.55 1.84
N ILE A 84 10.50 -15.59 2.66
CA ILE A 84 11.27 -15.73 3.89
C ILE A 84 12.42 -16.69 3.59
N ASP A 85 13.66 -16.22 3.80
CA ASP A 85 14.84 -17.07 3.64
C ASP A 85 16.01 -16.56 4.47
N GLU A 86 16.97 -17.44 4.75
CA GLU A 86 18.24 -17.08 5.37
C GLU A 86 19.06 -16.18 4.44
N PHE A 87 19.69 -15.13 4.95
CA PHE A 87 20.34 -14.09 4.15
C PHE A 87 21.32 -14.68 3.10
N ALA A 88 22.12 -15.67 3.51
CA ALA A 88 23.09 -16.29 2.63
C ALA A 88 22.49 -17.19 1.53
N ASN A 89 21.23 -17.59 1.69
CA ASN A 89 20.52 -18.51 0.80
C ASN A 89 19.45 -17.82 -0.06
N ILE A 90 19.31 -16.49 0.08
CA ILE A 90 18.33 -15.75 -0.72
C ILE A 90 18.69 -15.89 -2.21
N ASP A 91 17.76 -16.43 -2.98
CA ASP A 91 17.83 -16.44 -4.44
C ASP A 91 17.73 -15.01 -4.96
N ILE A 92 18.65 -14.63 -5.85
CA ILE A 92 18.69 -13.28 -6.43
C ILE A 92 17.41 -12.95 -7.22
N ASP A 93 16.83 -13.94 -7.91
CA ASP A 93 15.59 -13.77 -8.67
C ASP A 93 14.41 -13.45 -7.72
N ASP A 94 14.35 -14.07 -6.54
CA ASP A 94 13.34 -13.75 -5.54
C ASP A 94 13.55 -12.36 -4.93
N PHE A 95 14.80 -11.97 -4.68
CA PHE A 95 15.13 -10.63 -4.25
C PHE A 95 14.66 -9.58 -5.26
N ASP A 96 15.00 -9.76 -6.54
CA ASP A 96 14.63 -8.86 -7.62
C ASP A 96 13.11 -8.79 -7.83
N ARG A 97 12.42 -9.92 -7.77
CA ARG A 97 10.95 -9.97 -7.82
C ARG A 97 10.29 -9.16 -6.69
N ILE A 98 10.82 -9.28 -5.46
CA ILE A 98 10.31 -8.54 -4.31
C ILE A 98 10.54 -7.04 -4.50
N LEU A 99 11.73 -6.62 -4.91
CA LEU A 99 12.01 -5.20 -5.20
C LEU A 99 11.16 -4.69 -6.36
N LYS A 100 10.96 -5.49 -7.40
CA LYS A 100 10.13 -5.12 -8.55
C LYS A 100 8.70 -4.80 -8.14
N VAL A 101 8.06 -5.69 -7.40
CA VAL A 101 6.66 -5.51 -6.97
C VAL A 101 6.53 -4.45 -5.88
N ASN A 102 7.38 -4.51 -4.83
CA ASN A 102 7.19 -3.72 -3.62
C ASN A 102 7.77 -2.30 -3.69
N LEU A 103 8.69 -2.02 -4.63
CA LEU A 103 9.40 -0.73 -4.70
C LEU A 103 9.39 -0.13 -6.11
N ARG A 104 9.88 -0.87 -7.13
CA ARG A 104 9.99 -0.33 -8.50
C ARG A 104 8.62 -0.01 -9.09
N THR A 105 7.64 -0.90 -8.93
CA THR A 105 6.28 -0.65 -9.42
C THR A 105 5.63 0.56 -8.75
N PRO A 106 5.57 0.69 -7.40
CA PRO A 106 5.13 1.93 -6.75
C PRO A 106 5.80 3.19 -7.28
N PHE A 107 7.11 3.16 -7.56
CA PHE A 107 7.82 4.28 -8.14
C PHE A 107 7.25 4.68 -9.51
N LEU A 108 7.03 3.71 -10.41
CA LEU A 108 6.46 3.96 -11.74
C LEU A 108 5.03 4.49 -11.68
N LEU A 109 4.21 3.94 -10.75
CA LEU A 109 2.84 4.40 -10.56
C LEU A 109 2.80 5.84 -10.01
N CYS A 110 3.68 6.19 -9.08
CA CYS A 110 3.82 7.57 -8.61
C CYS A 110 4.16 8.52 -9.78
N GLN A 111 5.14 8.15 -10.62
CA GLN A 111 5.48 8.95 -11.81
C GLN A 111 4.29 9.15 -12.74
N ALA A 112 3.44 8.14 -12.90
CA ALA A 112 2.28 8.21 -13.79
C ALA A 112 1.20 9.19 -13.31
N VAL A 113 0.98 9.30 -11.98
CA VAL A 113 -0.14 10.09 -11.43
C VAL A 113 0.25 11.51 -10.99
N ILE A 114 1.52 11.76 -10.67
CA ILE A 114 2.03 13.06 -10.19
C ILE A 114 1.73 14.22 -11.15
N PRO A 115 1.86 14.10 -12.49
CA PRO A 115 1.57 15.22 -13.39
C PRO A 115 0.14 15.77 -13.20
N HIS A 116 -0.87 14.89 -13.17
CA HIS A 116 -2.25 15.29 -12.91
C HIS A 116 -2.45 15.92 -11.53
N MET A 117 -1.80 15.37 -10.49
CA MET A 117 -1.87 15.93 -9.13
C MET A 117 -1.24 17.34 -9.07
N LYS A 118 -0.12 17.57 -9.79
CA LYS A 118 0.52 18.90 -9.90
C LYS A 118 -0.39 19.91 -10.60
N GLU A 119 -1.02 19.54 -11.72
CA GLU A 119 -1.97 20.40 -12.44
C GLU A 119 -3.14 20.87 -11.55
N ASN A 120 -3.58 20.02 -10.64
CA ASN A 120 -4.69 20.33 -9.74
C ASN A 120 -4.25 20.93 -8.39
N SER A 121 -2.93 21.04 -8.14
CA SER A 121 -2.36 21.45 -6.84
C SER A 121 -2.96 20.65 -5.68
N TRP A 122 -3.27 19.38 -5.92
CA TRP A 122 -3.85 18.46 -4.95
C TRP A 122 -3.57 17.00 -5.32
N GLY A 123 -3.10 16.25 -4.38
CA GLY A 123 -2.88 14.80 -4.52
C GLY A 123 -2.62 14.12 -3.19
N ARG A 124 -2.90 12.82 -3.13
CA ARG A 124 -2.61 11.99 -1.95
C ARG A 124 -1.98 10.67 -2.37
N ILE A 125 -0.83 10.38 -1.82
CA ILE A 125 -0.11 9.12 -2.04
C ILE A 125 0.05 8.41 -0.71
N VAL A 126 -0.39 7.17 -0.61
CA VAL A 126 -0.18 6.31 0.55
C VAL A 126 0.53 5.04 0.12
N ASN A 127 1.69 4.80 0.70
CA ASN A 127 2.47 3.58 0.50
C ASN A 127 2.28 2.64 1.69
N ILE A 128 1.76 1.43 1.46
CA ILE A 128 1.64 0.43 2.52
C ILE A 128 3.00 -0.25 2.71
N THR A 129 3.69 0.17 3.76
CA THR A 129 4.97 -0.39 4.18
C THR A 129 4.74 -1.64 5.05
N SER A 130 5.31 -1.71 6.21
CA SER A 130 5.17 -2.77 7.22
C SER A 130 5.92 -2.34 8.48
N ILE A 131 5.66 -3.00 9.62
CA ILE A 131 6.60 -2.96 10.75
C ILE A 131 8.02 -3.37 10.33
N TRP A 132 8.15 -4.25 9.33
CA TRP A 132 9.44 -4.66 8.75
C TRP A 132 10.07 -3.63 7.80
N GLY A 133 9.52 -2.44 7.71
CA GLY A 133 10.07 -1.23 7.11
C GLY A 133 10.42 -0.16 8.15
N ASN A 134 10.35 -0.49 9.46
CA ASN A 134 10.74 0.35 10.60
C ASN A 134 11.71 -0.38 11.53
N ILE A 135 11.42 -1.66 11.78
CA ILE A 135 12.30 -2.62 12.45
C ILE A 135 12.50 -3.82 11.50
N THR A 136 13.30 -4.80 11.91
CA THR A 136 13.42 -6.05 11.15
C THR A 136 13.62 -7.24 12.08
N LYS A 137 13.64 -8.43 11.53
CA LYS A 137 14.05 -9.67 12.18
C LYS A 137 14.71 -10.62 11.20
N GLU A 138 15.22 -11.73 11.70
CA GLU A 138 15.80 -12.81 10.92
C GLU A 138 14.92 -13.22 9.73
N TYR A 139 15.54 -13.60 8.63
CA TYR A 139 14.92 -14.13 7.41
C TYR A 139 14.02 -13.13 6.64
N ARG A 140 14.16 -11.84 6.89
CA ARG A 140 13.34 -10.78 6.27
C ARG A 140 14.10 -9.84 5.35
N ALA A 141 15.37 -10.15 5.01
CA ALA A 141 16.25 -9.19 4.33
C ALA A 141 15.63 -8.59 3.06
N SER A 142 15.17 -9.41 2.11
CA SER A 142 14.57 -8.92 0.85
C SER A 142 13.33 -8.06 1.09
N TYR A 143 12.43 -8.53 1.96
CA TYR A 143 11.21 -7.82 2.26
C TYR A 143 11.46 -6.51 3.00
N SER A 144 12.32 -6.55 4.05
CA SER A 144 12.67 -5.34 4.79
C SER A 144 13.35 -4.32 3.89
N SER A 145 14.32 -4.74 3.06
CA SER A 145 14.97 -3.85 2.09
C SER A 145 13.95 -3.14 1.20
N SER A 146 12.94 -3.86 0.70
CA SER A 146 11.89 -3.28 -0.13
C SER A 146 11.02 -2.28 0.64
N LYS A 147 10.68 -2.56 1.90
CA LYS A 147 9.78 -1.72 2.71
C LYS A 147 10.47 -0.49 3.29
N PHE A 148 11.75 -0.60 3.68
CA PHE A 148 12.58 0.57 4.01
C PHE A 148 12.81 1.45 2.78
N GLY A 149 13.07 0.85 1.59
CA GLY A 149 13.19 1.59 0.34
C GLY A 149 11.90 2.33 -0.04
N LEU A 150 10.75 1.71 0.16
CA LEU A 150 9.44 2.32 -0.09
C LEU A 150 9.17 3.50 0.85
N ASP A 151 9.60 3.40 2.11
CA ASP A 151 9.52 4.52 3.05
C ASP A 151 10.46 5.66 2.66
N GLY A 152 11.71 5.36 2.31
CA GLY A 152 12.65 6.37 1.80
C GLY A 152 12.11 7.09 0.56
N MET A 153 11.47 6.36 -0.37
CA MET A 153 10.78 6.96 -1.51
C MET A 153 9.64 7.89 -1.07
N THR A 154 8.88 7.52 -0.04
CA THR A 154 7.79 8.35 0.50
C THR A 154 8.30 9.67 1.04
N VAL A 155 9.41 9.65 1.78
CA VAL A 155 10.06 10.86 2.31
C VAL A 155 10.53 11.78 1.18
N ALA A 156 11.12 11.20 0.12
CA ALA A 156 11.54 11.96 -1.05
C ALA A 156 10.35 12.62 -1.78
N LEU A 157 9.26 11.87 -2.00
CA LEU A 157 8.02 12.39 -2.58
C LEU A 157 7.44 13.54 -1.74
N ALA A 158 7.39 13.39 -0.43
CA ALA A 158 6.88 14.43 0.46
C ALA A 158 7.75 15.69 0.42
N SER A 159 9.06 15.54 0.45
CA SER A 159 10.01 16.67 0.36
C SER A 159 9.85 17.46 -0.94
N GLU A 160 9.65 16.76 -2.06
CA GLU A 160 9.53 17.41 -3.38
C GLU A 160 8.14 18.02 -3.62
N LEU A 161 7.06 17.36 -3.16
CA LEU A 161 5.72 17.61 -3.66
C LEU A 161 4.78 18.31 -2.66
N SER A 162 5.10 18.34 -1.37
CA SER A 162 4.18 18.90 -0.35
C SER A 162 3.86 20.37 -0.60
N GLY A 163 4.84 21.17 -1.06
CA GLY A 163 4.64 22.56 -1.44
C GLY A 163 3.70 22.78 -2.64
N MET A 164 3.39 21.70 -3.38
CA MET A 164 2.45 21.69 -4.50
C MET A 164 1.07 21.12 -4.12
N GLY A 165 0.79 20.96 -2.82
CA GLY A 165 -0.49 20.42 -2.33
C GLY A 165 -0.61 18.88 -2.40
N ILE A 166 0.47 18.17 -2.72
CA ILE A 166 0.50 16.71 -2.83
C ILE A 166 1.16 16.14 -1.57
N LEU A 167 0.41 15.37 -0.77
CA LEU A 167 0.91 14.77 0.46
C LEU A 167 1.17 13.28 0.25
N ALA A 168 2.36 12.83 0.62
CA ALA A 168 2.77 11.42 0.53
C ALA A 168 3.11 10.88 1.92
N ASN A 169 2.52 9.75 2.30
CA ASN A 169 2.77 9.09 3.58
C ASN A 169 2.89 7.58 3.42
N SER A 170 3.59 6.97 4.35
CA SER A 170 3.64 5.53 4.54
C SER A 170 2.72 5.10 5.69
N VAL A 171 2.07 3.96 5.54
CA VAL A 171 1.37 3.26 6.62
C VAL A 171 2.09 1.94 6.82
N GLY A 172 2.53 1.67 8.05
CA GLY A 172 3.25 0.46 8.44
C GLY A 172 2.36 -0.48 9.28
N PRO A 173 1.62 -1.41 8.65
CA PRO A 173 0.83 -2.39 9.40
C PRO A 173 1.71 -3.33 10.23
N GLY A 174 1.22 -3.69 11.42
CA GLY A 174 1.70 -4.82 12.18
C GLY A 174 1.12 -6.13 11.65
N PHE A 175 0.79 -7.04 12.58
CA PHE A 175 0.14 -8.30 12.25
C PHE A 175 -1.36 -8.08 12.10
N ILE A 176 -1.84 -8.18 10.86
CA ILE A 176 -3.24 -8.00 10.50
C ILE A 176 -3.88 -9.36 10.25
N ASP A 177 -5.07 -9.56 10.78
CA ASP A 177 -5.85 -10.77 10.60
C ASP A 177 -6.40 -10.83 9.16
N THR A 178 -5.67 -11.54 8.30
CA THR A 178 -6.01 -11.79 6.90
C THR A 178 -5.78 -13.26 6.59
N ASP A 179 -6.40 -13.74 5.50
CA ASP A 179 -6.21 -15.13 5.05
C ASP A 179 -4.72 -15.45 4.81
N LEU A 180 -3.95 -14.50 4.30
CA LEU A 180 -2.50 -14.66 4.13
C LEU A 180 -1.79 -14.84 5.47
N THR A 181 -2.11 -14.02 6.46
CA THR A 181 -1.51 -14.13 7.80
C THR A 181 -1.86 -15.47 8.44
N ARG A 182 -3.13 -15.88 8.33
CA ARG A 182 -3.60 -17.17 8.84
C ARG A 182 -2.90 -18.36 8.17
N SER A 183 -2.74 -18.31 6.85
CA SER A 183 -2.09 -19.39 6.09
C SER A 183 -0.59 -19.51 6.39
N VAL A 184 0.10 -18.39 6.66
CA VAL A 184 1.55 -18.37 6.94
C VAL A 184 1.85 -18.75 8.38
N LEU A 185 1.07 -18.28 9.35
CA LEU A 185 1.35 -18.47 10.78
C LEU A 185 0.67 -19.72 11.37
N GLY A 186 -0.46 -20.12 10.83
CA GLY A 186 -1.32 -21.13 11.45
C GLY A 186 -1.85 -20.71 12.84
N GLU A 187 -2.68 -21.52 13.46
CA GLU A 187 -3.31 -21.17 14.75
C GLU A 187 -2.28 -20.93 15.87
N LYS A 188 -1.24 -21.77 15.96
CA LYS A 188 -0.20 -21.65 16.99
C LYS A 188 0.62 -20.37 16.82
N GLY A 189 1.06 -20.06 15.59
CA GLY A 189 1.81 -18.86 15.32
C GLY A 189 0.99 -17.58 15.52
N MET A 190 -0.30 -17.61 15.19
CA MET A 190 -1.24 -16.53 15.47
C MET A 190 -1.33 -16.24 16.98
N ALA A 191 -1.51 -17.29 17.81
CA ALA A 191 -1.60 -17.16 19.25
C ALA A 191 -0.29 -16.66 19.89
N GLU A 192 0.86 -17.06 19.34
CA GLU A 192 2.17 -16.59 19.81
C GLU A 192 2.40 -15.11 19.49
N VAL A 193 2.14 -14.71 18.24
CA VAL A 193 2.24 -13.31 17.82
C VAL A 193 1.29 -12.42 18.62
N GLN A 194 0.05 -12.85 18.85
CA GLN A 194 -0.93 -12.11 19.64
C GLN A 194 -0.43 -11.81 21.06
N ARG A 195 0.31 -12.74 21.70
CA ARG A 195 0.89 -12.52 23.03
C ARG A 195 1.96 -11.41 23.03
N GLN A 196 2.69 -11.27 21.93
CA GLN A 196 3.75 -10.27 21.78
C GLN A 196 3.20 -8.86 21.53
N ILE A 197 2.01 -8.73 20.92
CA ILE A 197 1.39 -7.43 20.64
C ILE A 197 0.83 -6.85 21.95
N PRO A 198 1.17 -5.59 22.33
CA PRO A 198 0.66 -4.97 23.57
C PRO A 198 -0.86 -4.96 23.67
N ILE A 199 -1.59 -4.66 22.61
CA ILE A 199 -3.07 -4.66 22.59
C ILE A 199 -3.69 -6.08 22.64
N LYS A 200 -2.85 -7.14 22.62
CA LYS A 200 -3.24 -8.56 22.79
C LYS A 200 -4.21 -9.09 21.73
N ARG A 201 -4.22 -8.49 20.56
CA ARG A 201 -4.93 -8.99 19.38
C ARG A 201 -4.22 -8.60 18.10
N LEU A 202 -4.55 -9.26 17.00
CA LEU A 202 -4.16 -8.80 15.68
C LEU A 202 -5.01 -7.59 15.28
N GLY A 203 -4.45 -6.76 14.41
CA GLY A 203 -5.21 -5.69 13.76
C GLY A 203 -6.20 -6.26 12.74
N GLN A 204 -7.19 -5.46 12.39
CA GLN A 204 -8.18 -5.78 11.36
C GLN A 204 -7.93 -4.94 10.10
N ALA A 205 -8.25 -5.47 8.92
CA ALA A 205 -8.07 -4.75 7.65
C ALA A 205 -8.82 -3.41 7.60
N ASN A 206 -9.98 -3.33 8.24
CA ASN A 206 -10.76 -2.09 8.33
C ASN A 206 -10.09 -1.01 9.20
N GLU A 207 -9.23 -1.37 10.17
CA GLU A 207 -8.47 -0.40 10.96
C GLU A 207 -7.40 0.27 10.09
N ILE A 208 -6.75 -0.49 9.20
CA ILE A 208 -5.84 0.06 8.18
C ILE A 208 -6.60 0.97 7.21
N ALA A 209 -7.75 0.51 6.73
CA ALA A 209 -8.59 1.27 5.80
C ALA A 209 -9.05 2.61 6.40
N ALA A 210 -9.36 2.65 7.69
CA ALA A 210 -9.75 3.87 8.39
C ALA A 210 -8.63 4.92 8.40
N LEU A 211 -7.39 4.51 8.72
CA LEU A 211 -6.23 5.41 8.70
C LEU A 211 -5.93 5.89 7.27
N VAL A 212 -5.91 4.97 6.29
CA VAL A 212 -5.68 5.33 4.89
C VAL A 212 -6.73 6.32 4.40
N SER A 213 -8.02 6.07 4.68
CA SER A 213 -9.13 6.98 4.32
C SER A 213 -8.92 8.39 4.87
N TRP A 214 -8.51 8.51 6.14
CA TRP A 214 -8.21 9.81 6.73
C TRP A 214 -7.00 10.48 6.08
N LEU A 215 -5.90 9.75 5.85
CA LEU A 215 -4.68 10.28 5.23
C LEU A 215 -4.92 10.82 3.81
N VAL A 216 -5.84 10.21 3.05
CA VAL A 216 -6.16 10.65 1.69
C VAL A 216 -7.31 11.66 1.62
N SER A 217 -7.93 11.99 2.74
CA SER A 217 -9.03 12.94 2.82
C SER A 217 -8.55 14.40 2.77
N ASN A 218 -9.50 15.33 2.67
CA ASN A 218 -9.25 16.76 2.82
C ASN A 218 -8.97 17.20 4.28
N GLU A 219 -9.19 16.32 5.25
CA GLU A 219 -8.90 16.60 6.67
C GLU A 219 -7.39 16.54 6.94
N ASN A 220 -6.64 15.71 6.19
CA ASN A 220 -5.20 15.73 6.24
C ASN A 220 -4.64 16.92 5.44
N THR A 221 -4.19 17.93 6.15
CA THR A 221 -3.60 19.15 5.55
C THR A 221 -2.14 19.35 5.91
N TYR A 222 -1.58 18.54 6.85
CA TYR A 222 -0.26 18.80 7.39
C TYR A 222 0.62 17.57 7.59
N ILE A 223 0.07 16.34 7.57
CA ILE A 223 0.86 15.11 7.66
C ILE A 223 1.37 14.73 6.27
N SER A 224 2.69 14.81 6.09
CA SER A 224 3.40 14.38 4.88
C SER A 224 4.79 13.85 5.24
N GLY A 225 5.27 12.83 4.53
CA GLY A 225 6.57 12.20 4.75
C GLY A 225 6.63 11.30 5.97
N GLN A 226 5.51 10.95 6.59
CA GLN A 226 5.49 10.14 7.79
C GLN A 226 5.29 8.66 7.46
N ASN A 227 5.94 7.79 8.27
CA ASN A 227 5.65 6.37 8.31
C ASN A 227 4.87 6.06 9.59
N ILE A 228 3.56 5.91 9.47
CA ILE A 228 2.66 5.75 10.61
C ILE A 228 2.45 4.26 10.89
N MET A 229 3.01 3.78 12.02
CA MET A 229 2.81 2.40 12.44
C MET A 229 1.39 2.20 12.98
N ILE A 230 0.73 1.14 12.51
CA ILE A 230 -0.57 0.68 13.01
C ILE A 230 -0.43 -0.80 13.38
N ASP A 231 0.12 -1.04 14.56
CA ASP A 231 0.69 -2.32 14.96
C ASP A 231 0.30 -2.76 16.38
N GLY A 232 -0.62 -2.05 17.03
CA GLY A 232 -1.04 -2.34 18.40
C GLY A 232 0.07 -2.11 19.45
N GLY A 233 1.07 -1.32 19.12
CA GLY A 233 2.22 -1.00 19.99
C GLY A 233 3.42 -1.93 19.81
N PHE A 234 3.37 -2.87 18.88
CA PHE A 234 4.40 -3.91 18.70
C PHE A 234 5.82 -3.36 18.51
N THR A 235 5.98 -2.25 17.79
CA THR A 235 7.30 -1.65 17.54
C THR A 235 7.77 -0.68 18.62
N ARG A 236 7.02 -0.52 19.71
CA ARG A 236 7.31 0.47 20.77
C ARG A 236 7.66 -0.13 22.13
N VAL A 237 7.67 -1.46 22.27
CA VAL A 237 7.98 -2.19 23.51
C VAL A 237 9.04 -3.23 23.27
#